data_c4e1a69bbf262bc2a92322e4d5d1be8b
#
_entry.id   c4e1a69bbf262bc2a92322e4d5d1be8b
#
_cell.length_a   1.000
_cell.length_b   1.000
_cell.length_c   1.000
_cell.angle_alpha   90.00
_cell.angle_beta   90.00
_cell.angle_gamma   90.00
#
_symmetry.space_group_name_H-M   'P 1'
#
loop_
_entity.id
_entity.type
_entity.pdbx_description
1 polymer ?
#
loop_
_entity_poly.entity_id
_entity_poly.type
_entity_poly.pdbx_seq_one_letter_code
_entity_poly.pdbx_strand_id
1 'polypeptide(L)'
;MHVIKFSSEDCGTCHRMSHYDAKVAEELGCTFVSVMLQDTEAYRKYRKILLKQYPNKEGMGWPTYLLVTDPDGDFTIHAELKGGMQQGAFRTKLADLLPS
;
A
#
# COMPACT_ATOMS: atom_id res chain seq x y z
N MET A 1 3.11 -4.72 -11.48
CA MET A 1 3.05 -3.68 -10.43
C MET A 1 2.49 -4.28 -9.16
N HIS A 2 3.13 -4.03 -8.05
CA HIS A 2 2.67 -4.47 -6.74
C HIS A 2 2.11 -3.27 -5.97
N VAL A 3 0.97 -3.46 -5.33
CA VAL A 3 0.42 -2.49 -4.38
C VAL A 3 0.67 -3.05 -3.00
N ILE A 4 1.52 -2.39 -2.23
CA ILE A 4 1.85 -2.83 -0.87
C ILE A 4 1.15 -1.89 0.11
N LYS A 5 0.25 -2.44 0.91
CA LYS A 5 -0.50 -1.69 1.92
C LYS A 5 0.17 -1.85 3.27
N PHE A 6 0.54 -0.72 3.87
CA PHE A 6 1.04 -0.69 5.25
C PHE A 6 -0.06 -0.18 6.16
N SER A 7 -0.41 -0.97 7.15
CA SER A 7 -1.53 -0.67 8.04
C SER A 7 -1.18 -1.03 9.48
N SER A 8 -2.02 -0.57 10.41
CA SER A 8 -1.92 -0.90 11.82
C SER A 8 -3.20 -1.59 12.25
N GLU A 9 -3.10 -2.55 13.17
CA GLU A 9 -4.28 -3.25 13.69
C GLU A 9 -5.24 -2.32 14.42
N ASP A 10 -4.77 -1.16 14.88
CA ASP A 10 -5.61 -0.17 15.55
C ASP A 10 -6.26 0.82 14.58
N CYS A 11 -6.04 0.65 13.30
CA CYS A 11 -6.53 1.58 12.28
C CYS A 11 -7.90 1.13 11.75
N GLY A 12 -8.96 1.80 12.18
CA GLY A 12 -10.31 1.50 11.70
C GLY A 12 -10.48 1.76 10.21
N THR A 13 -9.85 2.81 9.69
CA THR A 13 -9.87 3.14 8.27
C THR A 13 -9.21 2.06 7.43
N CYS A 14 -8.07 1.53 7.91
CA CYS A 14 -7.36 0.45 7.23
C CYS A 14 -8.26 -0.80 7.13
N HIS A 15 -8.93 -1.11 8.23
CA HIS A 15 -9.82 -2.26 8.31
C HIS A 15 -11.01 -2.08 7.37
N ARG A 16 -11.63 -0.90 7.36
CA ARG A 16 -12.75 -0.61 6.47
C ARG A 16 -12.34 -0.77 5.00
N MET A 17 -11.18 -0.23 4.61
CA MET A 17 -10.72 -0.33 3.23
C MET A 17 -10.35 -1.75 2.84
N SER A 18 -10.03 -2.62 3.80
CA SER A 18 -9.71 -4.02 3.51
C SER A 18 -10.86 -4.78 2.84
N HIS A 19 -12.08 -4.25 2.91
CA HIS A 19 -13.23 -4.87 2.25
C HIS A 19 -13.20 -4.73 0.73
N TYR A 20 -12.40 -3.81 0.18
CA TYR A 20 -12.39 -3.58 -1.26
C TYR A 20 -11.01 -3.31 -1.86
N ASP A 21 -10.00 -2.93 -1.05
CA ASP A 21 -8.72 -2.48 -1.61
C ASP A 21 -7.99 -3.53 -2.43
N ALA A 22 -7.88 -4.74 -1.91
CA ALA A 22 -7.22 -5.84 -2.62
C ALA A 22 -7.94 -6.16 -3.92
N LYS A 23 -9.27 -6.23 -3.87
CA LYS A 23 -10.09 -6.55 -5.04
C LYS A 23 -9.89 -5.51 -6.13
N VAL A 24 -9.92 -4.22 -5.78
CA VAL A 24 -9.73 -3.13 -6.74
C VAL A 24 -8.34 -3.22 -7.37
N ALA A 25 -7.30 -3.42 -6.56
CA ALA A 25 -5.93 -3.53 -7.07
C ALA A 25 -5.80 -4.71 -8.05
N GLU A 26 -6.36 -5.85 -7.71
CA GLU A 26 -6.32 -7.04 -8.55
C GLU A 26 -7.08 -6.83 -9.86
N GLU A 27 -8.23 -6.17 -9.81
CA GLU A 27 -9.00 -5.85 -11.01
C GLU A 27 -8.25 -4.92 -11.95
N LEU A 28 -7.36 -4.08 -11.41
CA LEU A 28 -6.51 -3.20 -12.20
C LEU A 28 -5.18 -3.85 -12.63
N GLY A 29 -5.04 -5.15 -12.39
CA GLY A 29 -3.88 -5.90 -12.84
C GLY A 29 -2.69 -5.87 -11.90
N CYS A 30 -2.89 -5.45 -10.65
CA CYS A 30 -1.82 -5.36 -9.66
C CYS A 30 -1.80 -6.58 -8.75
N THR A 31 -0.61 -6.94 -8.26
CA THR A 31 -0.47 -7.88 -7.16
C THR A 31 -0.61 -7.10 -5.86
N PHE A 32 -1.51 -7.52 -4.99
CA PHE A 32 -1.76 -6.81 -3.73
C PHE A 32 -1.10 -7.54 -2.56
N VAL A 33 -0.40 -6.77 -1.73
CA VAL A 33 0.24 -7.29 -0.51
C VAL A 33 -0.20 -6.41 0.65
N SER A 34 -0.71 -7.04 1.71
CA SER A 34 -1.10 -6.33 2.93
C SER A 34 -0.06 -6.59 4.02
N VAL A 35 0.48 -5.51 4.58
CA VAL A 35 1.48 -5.57 5.65
C VAL A 35 0.95 -4.83 6.86
N MET A 36 0.66 -5.58 7.92
CA MET A 36 0.31 -5.01 9.21
C MET A 36 1.61 -4.76 9.97
N LEU A 37 1.81 -3.55 10.50
CA LEU A 37 3.08 -3.21 11.16
C LEU A 37 3.35 -4.07 12.40
N GLN A 38 2.29 -4.61 13.01
CA GLN A 38 2.40 -5.51 14.15
C GLN A 38 2.78 -6.95 13.74
N ASP A 39 2.66 -7.28 12.46
CA ASP A 39 3.10 -8.56 11.92
C ASP A 39 4.60 -8.47 11.63
N THR A 40 5.40 -8.95 12.57
CA THR A 40 6.85 -8.80 12.55
C THR A 40 7.49 -9.39 11.28
N GLU A 41 7.03 -10.55 10.82
CA GLU A 41 7.61 -11.19 9.64
C GLU A 41 7.31 -10.42 8.36
N ALA A 42 6.04 -10.04 8.16
CA ALA A 42 5.64 -9.29 6.97
C ALA A 42 6.31 -7.91 6.94
N TYR A 43 6.33 -7.23 8.09
CA TYR A 43 6.95 -5.92 8.19
C TYR A 43 8.46 -6.00 7.92
N ARG A 44 9.12 -7.01 8.47
CA ARG A 44 10.57 -7.20 8.25
C ARG A 44 10.89 -7.35 6.77
N LYS A 45 10.04 -8.07 6.03
CA LYS A 45 10.25 -8.31 4.61
C LYS A 45 10.17 -7.02 3.79
N TYR A 46 9.22 -6.14 4.11
CA TYR A 46 8.94 -4.94 3.31
C TYR A 46 9.39 -3.64 3.95
N ARG A 47 9.98 -3.71 5.13
CA ARG A 47 10.41 -2.53 5.90
C ARG A 47 11.32 -1.60 5.10
N LYS A 48 12.25 -2.16 4.33
CA LYS A 48 13.20 -1.37 3.54
C LYS A 48 12.48 -0.47 2.53
N ILE A 49 11.37 -0.95 1.97
CA ILE A 49 10.58 -0.17 1.00
C ILE A 49 9.89 0.99 1.70
N LEU A 50 9.24 0.71 2.82
CA LEU A 50 8.57 1.74 3.59
C LEU A 50 9.54 2.81 4.08
N LEU A 51 10.69 2.41 4.61
CA LEU A 51 11.66 3.35 5.17
C LEU A 51 12.38 4.16 4.10
N LYS A 52 12.44 3.67 2.87
CA LYS A 52 12.96 4.49 1.76
C LYS A 52 12.02 5.66 1.47
N GLN A 53 10.72 5.42 1.50
CA GLN A 53 9.71 6.45 1.24
C GLN A 53 9.53 7.36 2.46
N TYR A 54 9.56 6.77 3.66
CA TYR A 54 9.35 7.49 4.92
C TYR A 54 10.41 7.06 5.94
N PRO A 55 11.63 7.65 5.88
CA PRO A 55 12.77 7.20 6.71
C PRO A 55 12.47 7.11 8.21
N ASN A 56 11.67 8.03 8.73
CA ASN A 56 11.28 8.06 10.14
C ASN A 56 9.80 7.76 10.34
N LYS A 57 9.14 7.24 9.30
CA LYS A 57 7.68 7.02 9.28
C LYS A 57 6.88 8.31 9.44
N GLU A 58 7.52 9.46 9.29
CA GLU A 58 6.83 10.74 9.34
C GLU A 58 6.10 11.00 8.03
N GLY A 59 4.89 11.57 8.14
CA GLY A 59 4.08 11.89 6.97
C GLY A 59 3.29 10.74 6.40
N MET A 60 3.40 9.55 6.98
CA MET A 60 2.57 8.42 6.56
C MET A 60 1.11 8.68 6.89
N GLY A 61 0.22 8.29 5.95
CA GLY A 61 -1.20 8.19 6.25
C GLY A 61 -1.55 6.76 6.65
N TRP A 62 -2.67 6.57 7.30
CA TRP A 62 -3.18 5.24 7.64
C TRP A 62 -4.48 5.00 6.89
N PRO A 63 -4.48 4.07 5.89
CA PRO A 63 -3.33 3.27 5.43
C PRO A 63 -2.41 4.01 4.47
N THR A 64 -1.21 3.47 4.25
CA THR A 64 -0.29 3.92 3.20
C THR A 64 -0.18 2.81 2.16
N TYR A 65 -0.41 3.13 0.89
CA TYR A 65 -0.26 2.19 -0.22
C TYR A 65 0.91 2.66 -1.08
N LEU A 66 1.87 1.77 -1.31
CA LEU A 66 3.01 2.06 -2.19
C LEU A 66 2.91 1.20 -3.45
N LEU A 67 3.05 1.83 -4.61
CA LEU A 67 3.06 1.16 -5.89
C LEU A 67 4.52 0.88 -6.24
N VAL A 68 4.88 -0.39 -6.31
CA VAL A 68 6.27 -0.83 -6.34
C VAL A 68 6.49 -1.89 -7.42
N THR A 69 7.63 -1.82 -8.12
CA THR A 69 8.08 -2.91 -8.97
C THR A 69 9.24 -3.61 -8.30
N ASP A 70 9.36 -4.91 -8.52
CA ASP A 70 10.42 -5.77 -8.01
C ASP A 70 10.65 -5.64 -6.49
N PRO A 71 9.59 -5.83 -5.68
CA PRO A 71 9.70 -5.61 -4.23
C PRO A 71 10.65 -6.56 -3.52
N ASP A 72 10.96 -7.71 -4.13
CA ASP A 72 11.88 -8.69 -3.54
C ASP A 72 13.32 -8.50 -4.02
N GLY A 73 13.57 -7.54 -4.91
CA GLY A 73 14.90 -7.26 -5.46
C GLY A 73 15.22 -5.78 -5.38
N ASP A 74 15.67 -5.21 -6.49
CA ASP A 74 16.00 -3.80 -6.60
C ASP A 74 14.72 -2.98 -6.83
N PHE A 75 13.91 -2.88 -5.79
CA PHE A 75 12.59 -2.27 -5.90
C PHE A 75 12.64 -0.81 -6.34
N THR A 76 11.58 -0.41 -7.05
CA THR A 76 11.35 0.99 -7.42
C THR A 76 9.96 1.39 -6.93
N ILE A 77 9.88 2.48 -6.19
CA ILE A 77 8.60 3.05 -5.72
C ILE A 77 8.14 4.04 -6.78
N HIS A 78 6.99 3.78 -7.40
CA HIS A 78 6.46 4.62 -8.48
C HIS A 78 5.47 5.67 -8.00
N ALA A 79 4.71 5.36 -6.96
CA ALA A 79 3.68 6.26 -6.47
C ALA A 79 3.22 5.84 -5.08
N GLU A 80 2.46 6.71 -4.43
CA GLU A 80 1.86 6.42 -3.14
C GLU A 80 0.41 6.91 -3.09
N LEU A 81 -0.39 6.19 -2.31
CA LEU A 81 -1.71 6.63 -1.88
C LEU A 81 -1.74 6.53 -0.37
N LYS A 82 -2.26 7.53 0.30
CA LYS A 82 -2.34 7.50 1.76
C LYS A 82 -3.64 8.10 2.26
N GLY A 83 -4.09 7.59 3.40
CA GLY A 83 -5.32 8.04 4.03
C GLY A 83 -6.54 7.28 3.55
N GLY A 84 -7.66 7.50 4.24
CA GLY A 84 -8.91 6.81 3.94
C GLY A 84 -9.64 7.38 2.75
N MET A 85 -10.27 6.50 1.98
CA MET A 85 -11.13 6.90 0.87
C MET A 85 -12.14 5.81 0.60
N GLN A 86 -13.23 6.17 -0.07
CA GLN A 86 -14.26 5.24 -0.47
C GLN A 86 -13.81 4.42 -1.67
N GLN A 87 -14.50 3.31 -1.93
CA GLN A 87 -14.12 2.38 -3.00
C GLN A 87 -13.95 3.05 -4.36
N GLY A 88 -14.90 3.90 -4.76
CA GLY A 88 -14.85 4.58 -6.05
C GLY A 88 -13.66 5.53 -6.17
N ALA A 89 -13.41 6.31 -5.10
CA ALA A 89 -12.27 7.22 -5.07
C ALA A 89 -10.95 6.44 -5.09
N PHE A 90 -10.87 5.35 -4.36
CA PHE A 90 -9.69 4.50 -4.33
C PHE A 90 -9.38 3.94 -5.72
N ARG A 91 -10.41 3.42 -6.41
CA ARG A 91 -10.27 2.91 -7.78
C ARG A 91 -9.76 3.98 -8.73
N THR A 92 -10.37 5.16 -8.71
CA THR A 92 -10.00 6.26 -9.60
C THR A 92 -8.56 6.70 -9.36
N LYS A 93 -8.18 6.90 -8.10
CA LYS A 93 -6.83 7.36 -7.77
C LYS A 93 -5.79 6.31 -8.09
N LEU A 94 -6.06 5.04 -7.80
CA LEU A 94 -5.13 3.97 -8.09
C LEU A 94 -4.93 3.82 -9.61
N ALA A 95 -6.01 3.86 -10.37
CA ALA A 95 -5.94 3.78 -11.84
C ALA A 95 -5.11 4.93 -12.41
N ASP A 96 -5.28 6.14 -11.87
CA ASP A 96 -4.54 7.32 -12.33
C ASP A 96 -3.03 7.22 -12.05
N LEU A 97 -2.65 6.50 -10.99
CA LEU A 97 -1.25 6.35 -10.62
C LEU A 97 -0.56 5.20 -11.35
N LEU A 98 -1.32 4.29 -11.95
CA LEU A 98 -0.74 3.16 -12.67
C LEU A 98 -0.23 3.63 -14.03
N PRO A 99 0.91 3.08 -14.50
CA PRO A 99 1.40 3.38 -15.85
C PRO A 99 0.41 2.87 -16.88
N SER A 100 0.17 3.64 -17.89
CA SER A 100 -0.72 3.28 -19.00
C SER A 100 -0.03 2.41 -20.03
#